data_f5b42f38c1f1a8ea04393610c49b4711
#
_entry.id   f5b42f38c1f1a8ea04393610c49b4711
#
_cell.length_a   1.000
_cell.length_b   1.000
_cell.length_c   1.000
_cell.angle_alpha   90.00
_cell.angle_beta   90.00
_cell.angle_gamma   90.00
#
_symmetry.space_group_name_H-M   'P 1'
#
loop_
_entity.id
_entity.type
_entity.pdbx_description
1 polymer ?
#
loop_
_entity_poly.entity_id
_entity_poly.type
_entity_poly.pdbx_seq_one_letter_code
_entity_poly.pdbx_strand_id
1 'polypeptide(L)'
;FCTAIRYSFKRLLEGVEISNLEKNVANKYNLNIRQAKDAVELARQTIQSQKELIKINCQNYDKKVKAIEKQLKSDKLSDKKRNALLSKLDKRKRKLQYWQHFIDTNTIPPVSFGTKQMFLRRCKGLISNEEWKDCRNNRIYSRGDKTKNGNPNLRIVIRNNMTFLEISTLEKTQNNRAIKIQVPIYLPQKLSKKSGKVNGIDYRELFLNHLQTGEAYQVEVIKKNGRYYAHVTFELPKTEEIYTCHKETIGIDTNP
;
A
#
# COMPACT_ATOMS: atom_id res chain seq x y z
N PHE A 1 7.18 -15.28 -1.75
CA PHE A 1 7.08 -13.99 -1.07
C PHE A 1 5.63 -13.68 -0.65
N CYS A 2 4.65 -13.65 -1.57
CA CYS A 2 3.25 -13.35 -1.24
C CYS A 2 2.62 -14.35 -0.25
N THR A 3 3.02 -15.62 -0.29
CA THR A 3 2.59 -16.63 0.69
C THR A 3 3.17 -16.33 2.07
N ALA A 4 4.40 -15.86 2.13
CA ALA A 4 5.05 -15.42 3.36
C ALA A 4 4.31 -14.22 4.00
N ILE A 5 3.86 -13.24 3.20
CA ILE A 5 3.04 -12.11 3.69
C ILE A 5 1.74 -12.63 4.34
N ARG A 6 1.02 -13.53 3.67
CA ARG A 6 -0.25 -14.09 4.19
C ARG A 6 -0.05 -14.91 5.47
N TYR A 7 1.02 -15.68 5.53
CA TYR A 7 1.39 -16.41 6.73
C TYR A 7 1.72 -15.45 7.88
N SER A 8 2.56 -14.45 7.63
CA SER A 8 2.92 -13.42 8.61
C SER A 8 1.70 -12.67 9.12
N PHE A 9 0.79 -12.30 8.22
CA PHE A 9 -0.47 -11.65 8.59
C PHE A 9 -1.28 -12.48 9.60
N LYS A 10 -1.43 -13.79 9.35
CA LYS A 10 -2.13 -14.68 10.27
C LYS A 10 -1.42 -14.79 11.62
N ARG A 11 -0.08 -14.98 11.60
CA ARG A 11 0.72 -15.10 12.83
C ARG A 11 0.71 -13.82 13.68
N LEU A 12 0.75 -12.65 13.05
CA LEU A 12 0.64 -11.36 13.74
C LEU A 12 -0.73 -11.17 14.41
N LEU A 13 -1.82 -11.62 13.79
CA LEU A 13 -3.15 -11.61 14.42
C LEU A 13 -3.25 -12.58 15.59
N GLU A 14 -2.46 -13.64 15.61
CA GLU A 14 -2.34 -14.58 16.74
C GLU A 14 -1.40 -14.07 17.85
N GLY A 15 -0.80 -12.89 17.69
CA GLY A 15 0.07 -12.27 18.70
C GLY A 15 1.51 -12.77 18.68
N VAL A 16 1.96 -13.45 17.61
CA VAL A 16 3.35 -13.91 17.50
C VAL A 16 4.30 -12.72 17.40
N GLU A 17 5.36 -12.73 18.20
CA GLU A 17 6.39 -11.69 18.24
C GLU A 17 7.12 -11.56 16.90
N ILE A 18 7.37 -10.30 16.49
CA ILE A 18 7.91 -9.97 15.16
C ILE A 18 9.30 -10.59 14.96
N SER A 19 10.19 -10.50 15.94
CA SER A 19 11.57 -11.01 15.86
C SER A 19 11.64 -12.51 15.60
N ASN A 20 10.77 -13.27 16.28
CA ASN A 20 10.63 -14.72 16.10
C ASN A 20 9.97 -15.06 14.76
N LEU A 21 8.98 -14.25 14.36
CA LEU A 21 8.26 -14.45 13.12
C LEU A 21 9.16 -14.23 11.90
N GLU A 22 10.04 -13.23 11.91
CA GLU A 22 10.99 -12.96 10.82
C GLU A 22 11.91 -14.16 10.55
N LYS A 23 12.49 -14.76 11.60
CA LYS A 23 13.32 -15.95 11.50
C LYS A 23 12.54 -17.15 10.97
N ASN A 24 11.34 -17.38 11.51
CA ASN A 24 10.46 -18.45 11.10
C ASN A 24 10.05 -18.34 9.62
N VAL A 25 9.74 -17.14 9.16
CA VAL A 25 9.38 -16.85 7.76
C VAL A 25 10.56 -17.07 6.84
N ALA A 26 11.76 -16.62 7.20
CA ALA A 26 12.97 -16.85 6.43
C ALA A 26 13.21 -18.34 6.19
N ASN A 27 13.16 -19.13 7.27
CA ASN A 27 13.40 -20.57 7.20
C ASN A 27 12.29 -21.30 6.44
N LYS A 28 11.02 -21.03 6.77
CA LYS A 28 9.85 -21.73 6.19
C LYS A 28 9.71 -21.53 4.70
N TYR A 29 10.04 -20.34 4.19
CA TYR A 29 9.84 -19.98 2.78
C TYR A 29 11.16 -19.87 2.01
N ASN A 30 12.27 -20.27 2.61
CA ASN A 30 13.62 -20.18 2.03
C ASN A 30 13.92 -18.76 1.52
N LEU A 31 13.52 -17.74 2.29
CA LEU A 31 13.77 -16.33 1.96
C LEU A 31 15.06 -15.87 2.63
N ASN A 32 15.76 -14.89 2.03
CA ASN A 32 16.77 -14.20 2.80
C ASN A 32 16.12 -13.38 3.92
N ILE A 33 16.88 -13.10 5.00
CA ILE A 33 16.32 -12.44 6.21
C ILE A 33 15.69 -11.07 5.90
N ARG A 34 16.20 -10.34 4.92
CA ARG A 34 15.64 -9.05 4.50
C ARG A 34 14.29 -9.22 3.79
N GLN A 35 14.18 -10.18 2.88
CA GLN A 35 12.91 -10.52 2.23
C GLN A 35 11.87 -10.99 3.25
N ALA A 36 12.28 -11.76 4.26
CA ALA A 36 11.41 -12.18 5.35
C ALA A 36 10.92 -10.98 6.16
N LYS A 37 11.81 -10.07 6.53
CA LYS A 37 11.48 -8.80 7.21
C LYS A 37 10.51 -7.96 6.38
N ASP A 38 10.73 -7.85 5.08
CA ASP A 38 9.83 -7.12 4.18
C ASP A 38 8.45 -7.76 4.10
N ALA A 39 8.36 -9.09 4.09
CA ALA A 39 7.09 -9.80 4.10
C ALA A 39 6.31 -9.61 5.42
N VAL A 40 7.01 -9.67 6.56
CA VAL A 40 6.42 -9.43 7.90
C VAL A 40 5.95 -7.98 8.02
N GLU A 41 6.76 -7.03 7.55
CA GLU A 41 6.43 -5.61 7.60
C GLU A 41 5.21 -5.27 6.73
N LEU A 42 5.10 -5.81 5.50
CA LEU A 42 3.91 -5.64 4.67
C LEU A 42 2.65 -6.23 5.34
N ALA A 43 2.78 -7.35 6.04
CA ALA A 43 1.69 -7.92 6.81
C ALA A 43 1.26 -6.98 7.96
N ARG A 44 2.23 -6.42 8.70
CA ARG A 44 2.00 -5.45 9.78
C ARG A 44 1.31 -4.18 9.26
N GLN A 45 1.81 -3.63 8.16
CA GLN A 45 1.22 -2.47 7.51
C GLN A 45 -0.22 -2.72 7.04
N THR A 46 -0.50 -3.94 6.54
CA THR A 46 -1.86 -4.34 6.17
C THR A 46 -2.79 -4.33 7.38
N ILE A 47 -2.37 -4.86 8.53
CA ILE A 47 -3.15 -4.84 9.78
C ILE A 47 -3.38 -3.39 10.23
N GLN A 48 -2.33 -2.58 10.26
CA GLN A 48 -2.42 -1.18 10.67
C GLN A 48 -3.38 -0.38 9.76
N SER A 49 -3.26 -0.56 8.45
CA SER A 49 -4.16 0.07 7.48
C SER A 49 -5.63 -0.32 7.70
N GLN A 50 -5.91 -1.59 8.06
CA GLN A 50 -7.27 -2.00 8.39
C GLN A 50 -7.77 -1.34 9.69
N LYS A 51 -6.94 -1.23 10.70
CA LYS A 51 -7.29 -0.52 11.95
C LYS A 51 -7.64 0.95 11.69
N GLU A 52 -6.87 1.64 10.87
CA GLU A 52 -7.18 3.04 10.50
C GLU A 52 -8.47 3.15 9.66
N LEU A 53 -8.67 2.22 8.71
CA LEU A 53 -9.91 2.15 7.91
C LEU A 53 -11.16 1.96 8.77
N ILE A 54 -11.09 1.17 9.86
CA ILE A 54 -12.19 0.98 10.79
C ILE A 54 -12.56 2.32 11.45
N LYS A 55 -11.58 3.07 11.95
CA LYS A 55 -11.80 4.40 12.57
C LYS A 55 -12.47 5.37 11.61
N ILE A 56 -11.92 5.47 10.38
CA ILE A 56 -12.46 6.33 9.33
C ILE A 56 -13.89 5.94 8.98
N ASN A 57 -14.18 4.65 8.85
CA ASN A 57 -15.53 4.17 8.52
C ASN A 57 -16.51 4.44 9.67
N CYS A 58 -16.14 4.23 10.94
CA CYS A 58 -16.96 4.59 12.09
C CYS A 58 -17.35 6.07 12.03
N GLN A 59 -16.37 6.96 11.90
CA GLN A 59 -16.62 8.40 11.81
C GLN A 59 -17.52 8.78 10.65
N ASN A 60 -17.29 8.19 9.47
CA ASN A 60 -18.08 8.44 8.27
C ASN A 60 -19.53 7.97 8.41
N TYR A 61 -19.77 6.81 9.01
CA TYR A 61 -21.13 6.31 9.24
C TYR A 61 -21.83 7.04 10.35
N ASP A 62 -21.14 7.45 11.43
CA ASP A 62 -21.70 8.30 12.48
C ASP A 62 -22.18 9.65 11.91
N LYS A 63 -21.34 10.35 11.12
CA LYS A 63 -21.75 11.59 10.43
C LYS A 63 -22.98 11.37 9.55
N LYS A 64 -23.08 10.25 8.82
CA LYS A 64 -24.22 9.93 7.97
C LYS A 64 -25.49 9.64 8.76
N VAL A 65 -25.38 8.97 9.92
CA VAL A 65 -26.49 8.72 10.85
C VAL A 65 -27.04 10.04 11.39
N LYS A 66 -26.15 10.88 11.97
CA LYS A 66 -26.51 12.20 12.50
C LYS A 66 -27.18 13.11 11.46
N ALA A 67 -26.67 13.08 10.22
CA ALA A 67 -27.25 13.88 9.13
C ALA A 67 -28.69 13.42 8.77
N ILE A 68 -28.97 12.12 8.76
CA ILE A 68 -30.31 11.60 8.48
C ILE A 68 -31.23 11.87 9.68
N GLU A 69 -30.76 11.72 10.91
CA GLU A 69 -31.54 12.04 12.13
C GLU A 69 -31.91 13.53 12.17
N LYS A 70 -31.01 14.43 11.75
CA LYS A 70 -31.31 15.87 11.60
C LYS A 70 -32.41 16.10 10.55
N GLN A 71 -32.35 15.39 9.39
CA GLN A 71 -33.39 15.50 8.36
C GLN A 71 -34.75 15.01 8.85
N LEU A 72 -34.80 13.96 9.66
CA LEU A 72 -36.03 13.39 10.20
C LEU A 72 -36.74 14.28 11.22
N LYS A 73 -36.02 15.26 11.82
CA LYS A 73 -36.59 16.28 12.72
C LYS A 73 -37.39 17.36 11.99
N SER A 74 -37.37 17.40 10.66
CA SER A 74 -38.14 18.37 9.90
C SER A 74 -39.62 17.98 9.79
N ASP A 75 -40.51 18.87 10.19
CA ASP A 75 -41.97 18.66 10.13
C ASP A 75 -42.54 18.71 8.70
N LYS A 76 -41.75 19.18 7.72
CA LYS A 76 -42.19 19.32 6.29
C LYS A 76 -41.97 18.06 5.47
N LEU A 77 -41.70 16.91 6.07
CA LEU A 77 -41.49 15.67 5.35
C LEU A 77 -42.81 14.94 5.05
N SER A 78 -43.02 14.57 3.78
CA SER A 78 -44.08 13.63 3.45
C SER A 78 -43.80 12.24 4.00
N ASP A 79 -44.84 11.44 4.31
CA ASP A 79 -44.72 10.10 4.87
C ASP A 79 -43.83 9.18 4.01
N LYS A 80 -43.98 9.25 2.69
CA LYS A 80 -43.11 8.49 1.76
C LYS A 80 -41.62 8.83 1.94
N LYS A 81 -41.29 10.11 2.06
CA LYS A 81 -39.89 10.56 2.28
C LYS A 81 -39.40 10.15 3.67
N ARG A 82 -40.24 10.29 4.70
CA ARG A 82 -39.95 9.88 6.09
C ARG A 82 -39.61 8.39 6.15
N ASN A 83 -40.42 7.53 5.57
CA ASN A 83 -40.22 6.07 5.53
C ASN A 83 -38.94 5.68 4.77
N ALA A 84 -38.63 6.35 3.66
CA ALA A 84 -37.38 6.17 2.93
C ALA A 84 -36.16 6.56 3.78
N LEU A 85 -36.23 7.66 4.52
CA LEU A 85 -35.16 8.09 5.43
C LEU A 85 -34.98 7.13 6.61
N LEU A 86 -36.06 6.61 7.21
CA LEU A 86 -36.01 5.61 8.26
C LEU A 86 -35.33 4.33 7.80
N SER A 87 -35.69 3.81 6.63
CA SER A 87 -35.04 2.63 6.03
C SER A 87 -33.55 2.89 5.76
N LYS A 88 -33.21 4.11 5.31
CA LYS A 88 -31.81 4.51 5.08
C LYS A 88 -31.05 4.64 6.40
N LEU A 89 -31.67 5.19 7.45
CA LEU A 89 -31.11 5.33 8.78
C LEU A 89 -30.76 3.95 9.36
N ASP A 90 -31.70 3.01 9.34
CA ASP A 90 -31.48 1.64 9.82
C ASP A 90 -30.28 0.97 9.10
N LYS A 91 -30.22 1.05 7.76
CA LYS A 91 -29.07 0.54 7.02
C LYS A 91 -27.75 1.19 7.43
N ARG A 92 -27.74 2.50 7.75
CA ARG A 92 -26.51 3.20 8.19
C ARG A 92 -26.16 2.84 9.63
N LYS A 93 -27.12 2.71 10.53
CA LYS A 93 -26.90 2.25 11.92
C LYS A 93 -26.31 0.84 11.96
N ARG A 94 -26.83 -0.11 11.17
CA ARG A 94 -26.23 -1.47 11.06
C ARG A 94 -24.78 -1.42 10.56
N LYS A 95 -24.46 -0.52 9.61
CA LYS A 95 -23.08 -0.35 9.13
C LYS A 95 -22.18 0.27 10.20
N LEU A 96 -22.66 1.24 10.97
CA LEU A 96 -21.93 1.82 12.08
C LEU A 96 -21.64 0.75 13.16
N GLN A 97 -22.64 -0.01 13.56
CA GLN A 97 -22.49 -1.13 14.53
C GLN A 97 -21.48 -2.19 14.03
N TYR A 98 -21.52 -2.53 12.74
CA TYR A 98 -20.56 -3.46 12.14
C TYR A 98 -19.12 -2.98 12.29
N TRP A 99 -18.85 -1.69 12.06
CA TRP A 99 -17.51 -1.15 12.20
C TRP A 99 -17.12 -0.94 13.67
N GLN A 100 -18.06 -0.52 14.51
CA GLN A 100 -17.85 -0.35 15.96
C GLN A 100 -17.44 -1.66 16.62
N HIS A 101 -18.05 -2.77 16.23
CA HIS A 101 -17.69 -4.11 16.72
C HIS A 101 -16.19 -4.40 16.64
N PHE A 102 -15.50 -4.00 15.56
CA PHE A 102 -14.06 -4.23 15.43
C PHE A 102 -13.23 -3.34 16.36
N ILE A 103 -13.73 -2.16 16.73
CA ILE A 103 -13.10 -1.32 17.75
C ILE A 103 -13.25 -1.98 19.12
N ASP A 104 -14.46 -2.38 19.46
CA ASP A 104 -14.81 -2.93 20.77
C ASP A 104 -14.10 -4.27 21.04
N THR A 105 -13.92 -5.08 20.02
CA THR A 105 -13.23 -6.38 20.09
C THR A 105 -11.72 -6.29 19.80
N ASN A 106 -11.19 -5.11 19.49
CA ASN A 106 -9.80 -4.90 19.03
C ASN A 106 -9.38 -5.86 17.90
N THR A 107 -10.29 -6.16 16.99
CA THR A 107 -10.08 -7.04 15.84
C THR A 107 -10.13 -6.26 14.53
N ILE A 108 -9.92 -6.95 13.41
CA ILE A 108 -10.03 -6.36 12.06
C ILE A 108 -10.95 -7.20 11.18
N PRO A 109 -11.61 -6.59 10.18
CA PRO A 109 -12.44 -7.34 9.25
C PRO A 109 -11.59 -8.30 8.40
N PRO A 110 -12.18 -9.37 7.85
CA PRO A 110 -11.49 -10.30 6.99
C PRO A 110 -10.83 -9.61 5.78
N VAL A 111 -9.53 -9.85 5.60
CA VAL A 111 -8.75 -9.30 4.48
C VAL A 111 -8.63 -10.32 3.35
N SER A 112 -9.00 -9.90 2.15
CA SER A 112 -8.84 -10.71 0.93
C SER A 112 -7.55 -10.32 0.19
N PHE A 113 -6.54 -11.16 0.25
CA PHE A 113 -5.35 -11.01 -0.59
C PHE A 113 -5.69 -11.41 -2.04
N GLY A 114 -5.32 -10.58 -3.00
CA GLY A 114 -5.67 -10.76 -4.42
C GLY A 114 -6.96 -10.05 -4.84
N THR A 115 -7.41 -9.06 -4.09
CA THR A 115 -8.60 -8.20 -4.21
C THR A 115 -9.93 -8.89 -3.87
N LYS A 116 -10.82 -8.11 -3.27
CA LYS A 116 -12.18 -8.57 -2.91
C LYS A 116 -12.99 -8.96 -4.15
N GLN A 117 -12.82 -8.24 -5.25
CA GLN A 117 -13.57 -8.53 -6.49
C GLN A 117 -13.17 -9.91 -7.05
N MET A 118 -11.88 -10.23 -7.12
CA MET A 118 -11.42 -11.53 -7.59
C MET A 118 -11.82 -12.65 -6.64
N PHE A 119 -11.81 -12.41 -5.33
CA PHE A 119 -12.35 -13.36 -4.36
C PHE A 119 -13.84 -13.67 -4.64
N LEU A 120 -14.66 -12.66 -4.82
CA LEU A 120 -16.10 -12.85 -5.13
C LEU A 120 -16.30 -13.57 -6.47
N ARG A 121 -15.50 -13.25 -7.49
CA ARG A 121 -15.54 -14.00 -8.77
C ARG A 121 -15.18 -15.46 -8.59
N ARG A 122 -14.17 -15.73 -7.74
CA ARG A 122 -13.79 -17.12 -7.40
C ARG A 122 -14.93 -17.87 -6.69
N CYS A 123 -15.58 -17.24 -5.71
CA CYS A 123 -16.72 -17.83 -4.99
C CYS A 123 -17.90 -18.16 -5.94
N LYS A 124 -18.07 -17.36 -7.02
CA LYS A 124 -19.10 -17.59 -8.06
C LYS A 124 -18.66 -18.56 -9.17
N GLY A 125 -17.46 -19.15 -9.10
CA GLY A 125 -16.94 -20.03 -10.14
C GLY A 125 -16.54 -19.34 -11.45
N LEU A 126 -16.47 -17.99 -11.47
CA LEU A 126 -16.18 -17.19 -12.67
C LEU A 126 -14.68 -17.09 -13.01
N ILE A 127 -13.81 -17.60 -12.16
CA ILE A 127 -12.36 -17.70 -12.39
C ILE A 127 -11.84 -19.02 -11.88
N SER A 128 -10.78 -19.54 -12.52
CA SER A 128 -10.14 -20.79 -12.13
C SER A 128 -9.32 -20.66 -10.82
N ASN A 129 -8.86 -21.80 -10.29
CA ASN A 129 -7.94 -21.81 -9.14
C ASN A 129 -6.60 -21.18 -9.49
N GLU A 130 -6.12 -21.40 -10.70
CA GLU A 130 -4.85 -20.92 -11.23
C GLU A 130 -4.90 -19.39 -11.33
N GLU A 131 -5.95 -18.82 -11.94
CA GLU A 131 -6.16 -17.37 -12.01
C GLU A 131 -6.24 -16.74 -10.61
N TRP A 132 -6.93 -17.41 -9.67
CA TRP A 132 -6.98 -16.96 -8.28
C TRP A 132 -5.62 -17.01 -7.59
N LYS A 133 -4.83 -18.07 -7.79
CA LYS A 133 -3.45 -18.19 -7.28
C LYS A 133 -2.56 -17.09 -7.85
N ASP A 134 -2.67 -16.83 -9.15
CA ASP A 134 -1.90 -15.77 -9.83
C ASP A 134 -2.20 -14.39 -9.24
N CYS A 135 -3.48 -14.05 -9.05
CA CYS A 135 -3.87 -12.79 -8.41
C CYS A 135 -3.31 -12.61 -7.00
N ARG A 136 -3.09 -13.71 -6.27
CA ARG A 136 -2.56 -13.69 -4.91
C ARG A 136 -1.04 -13.73 -4.82
N ASN A 137 -0.36 -14.08 -5.90
CA ASN A 137 1.09 -14.28 -5.96
C ASN A 137 1.77 -13.35 -6.98
N ASN A 138 1.18 -12.20 -7.21
CA ASN A 138 1.51 -11.32 -8.32
C ASN A 138 2.55 -10.24 -8.00
N ARG A 139 3.19 -10.25 -6.82
CA ARG A 139 4.14 -9.19 -6.44
C ARG A 139 5.37 -9.68 -5.70
N ILE A 140 6.44 -8.90 -5.84
CA ILE A 140 7.63 -8.91 -4.99
C ILE A 140 7.86 -7.48 -4.52
N TYR A 141 8.29 -7.31 -3.29
CA TYR A 141 8.58 -6.01 -2.70
C TYR A 141 9.90 -6.03 -1.95
N SER A 142 10.64 -4.94 -2.00
CA SER A 142 11.83 -4.75 -1.18
C SER A 142 11.97 -3.28 -0.78
N ARG A 143 12.23 -3.07 0.51
CA ARG A 143 12.58 -1.76 1.05
C ARG A 143 14.02 -1.42 0.72
N GLY A 144 14.27 -0.14 0.52
CA GLY A 144 15.60 0.40 0.39
C GLY A 144 16.39 0.37 1.70
N ASP A 145 17.69 0.56 1.56
CA ASP A 145 18.63 0.69 2.66
C ASP A 145 19.78 1.62 2.24
N LYS A 146 19.90 2.76 2.91
CA LYS A 146 20.95 3.75 2.63
C LYS A 146 22.36 3.14 2.80
N THR A 147 22.55 2.26 3.80
CA THR A 147 23.85 1.60 4.04
C THR A 147 24.25 0.63 2.93
N LYS A 148 23.33 0.30 2.04
CA LYS A 148 23.52 -0.59 0.88
C LYS A 148 23.40 0.15 -0.46
N ASN A 149 23.46 1.48 -0.43
CA ASN A 149 23.35 2.34 -1.62
C ASN A 149 22.10 2.03 -2.44
N GLY A 150 20.94 2.28 -1.85
CA GLY A 150 19.65 2.13 -2.50
C GLY A 150 18.84 0.90 -2.09
N ASN A 151 18.64 -0.07 -2.99
CA ASN A 151 17.86 -1.28 -2.70
C ASN A 151 18.72 -2.55 -2.91
N PRO A 152 18.92 -3.38 -1.88
CA PRO A 152 19.82 -4.52 -1.98
C PRO A 152 19.24 -5.74 -2.72
N ASN A 153 17.92 -5.92 -2.72
CA ASN A 153 17.25 -7.09 -3.35
C ASN A 153 16.68 -6.78 -4.74
N LEU A 154 16.24 -5.53 -4.95
CA LEU A 154 15.64 -5.06 -6.20
C LEU A 154 16.34 -3.76 -6.60
N ARG A 155 17.57 -3.87 -7.11
CA ARG A 155 18.41 -2.72 -7.42
C ARG A 155 18.17 -2.24 -8.84
N ILE A 156 18.03 -0.93 -9.01
CA ILE A 156 18.03 -0.32 -10.34
C ILE A 156 19.45 0.11 -10.68
N VAL A 157 19.91 -0.32 -11.84
CA VAL A 157 21.26 -0.02 -12.35
C VAL A 157 21.16 0.52 -13.78
N ILE A 158 22.06 1.45 -14.11
CA ILE A 158 22.17 2.03 -15.45
C ILE A 158 23.49 1.55 -16.04
N ARG A 159 23.41 0.97 -17.24
CA ARG A 159 24.59 0.52 -18.02
C ARG A 159 24.34 0.84 -19.49
N ASN A 160 25.32 1.45 -20.13
CA ASN A 160 25.25 1.79 -21.57
C ASN A 160 23.93 2.51 -21.96
N ASN A 161 23.54 3.50 -21.18
CA ASN A 161 22.27 4.25 -21.34
C ASN A 161 20.98 3.44 -21.21
N MET A 162 21.06 2.16 -20.85
CA MET A 162 19.92 1.30 -20.57
C MET A 162 19.72 1.12 -19.07
N THR A 163 18.47 1.05 -18.66
CA THR A 163 18.11 0.84 -17.25
C THR A 163 17.71 -0.61 -17.03
N PHE A 164 18.26 -1.22 -15.98
CA PHE A 164 17.99 -2.60 -15.61
C PHE A 164 17.49 -2.67 -14.18
N LEU A 165 16.57 -3.59 -13.91
CA LEU A 165 16.25 -4.05 -12.58
C LEU A 165 17.09 -5.30 -12.27
N GLU A 166 17.97 -5.21 -11.30
CA GLU A 166 18.77 -6.31 -10.79
C GLU A 166 18.03 -6.96 -9.61
N ILE A 167 17.62 -8.20 -9.78
CA ILE A 167 16.82 -8.96 -8.82
C ILE A 167 17.73 -9.98 -8.15
N SER A 168 17.87 -9.92 -6.82
CA SER A 168 18.56 -10.97 -6.04
C SER A 168 17.64 -12.18 -5.92
N THR A 169 18.08 -13.31 -6.48
CA THR A 169 17.33 -14.58 -6.40
C THR A 169 17.54 -15.26 -5.04
N LEU A 170 16.85 -16.38 -4.83
CA LEU A 170 17.06 -17.24 -3.66
C LEU A 170 18.22 -18.20 -3.85
N GLU A 171 18.67 -18.40 -5.09
CA GLU A 171 19.83 -19.21 -5.41
C GLU A 171 21.11 -18.54 -5.02
N LYS A 172 22.10 -19.31 -4.63
CA LYS A 172 23.40 -18.82 -4.17
C LYS A 172 24.54 -19.39 -5.01
N THR A 173 25.56 -18.57 -5.22
CA THR A 173 26.84 -19.02 -5.77
C THR A 173 27.59 -19.89 -4.74
N GLN A 174 28.67 -20.55 -5.17
CA GLN A 174 29.58 -21.30 -4.29
C GLN A 174 30.10 -20.44 -3.10
N ASN A 175 30.27 -19.15 -3.32
CA ASN A 175 30.69 -18.18 -2.28
C ASN A 175 29.52 -17.64 -1.43
N ASN A 176 28.40 -18.35 -1.37
CA ASN A 176 27.20 -18.00 -0.59
C ASN A 176 26.57 -16.63 -0.91
N ARG A 177 26.86 -16.07 -2.09
CA ARG A 177 26.27 -14.81 -2.57
C ARG A 177 25.02 -15.11 -3.41
N ALA A 178 23.96 -14.31 -3.27
CA ALA A 178 22.76 -14.44 -4.09
C ALA A 178 23.11 -14.26 -5.58
N ILE A 179 22.60 -15.16 -6.41
CA ILE A 179 22.62 -14.99 -7.87
C ILE A 179 21.67 -13.86 -8.23
N LYS A 180 22.10 -12.99 -9.14
CA LYS A 180 21.33 -11.83 -9.57
C LYS A 180 20.90 -11.97 -11.01
N ILE A 181 19.63 -11.67 -11.28
CA ILE A 181 19.06 -11.59 -12.62
C ILE A 181 18.93 -10.12 -12.99
N GLN A 182 19.30 -9.76 -14.23
CA GLN A 182 19.12 -8.42 -14.74
C GLN A 182 18.00 -8.42 -15.78
N VAL A 183 17.01 -7.58 -15.57
CA VAL A 183 15.85 -7.43 -16.44
C VAL A 183 15.84 -5.98 -16.96
N PRO A 184 15.83 -5.74 -18.29
CA PRO A 184 15.72 -4.39 -18.81
C PRO A 184 14.37 -3.79 -18.41
N ILE A 185 14.38 -2.53 -17.99
CA ILE A 185 13.18 -1.78 -17.64
C ILE A 185 13.09 -0.48 -18.44
N TYR A 186 11.87 -0.12 -18.79
CA TYR A 186 11.59 1.14 -19.45
C TYR A 186 11.20 2.19 -18.40
N LEU A 187 11.92 3.31 -18.38
CA LEU A 187 11.55 4.48 -17.58
C LEU A 187 10.82 5.48 -18.50
N PRO A 188 9.53 5.76 -18.24
CA PRO A 188 8.77 6.66 -19.11
C PRO A 188 9.28 8.11 -19.01
N GLN A 189 9.42 8.76 -20.16
CA GLN A 189 9.80 10.18 -20.30
C GLN A 189 8.55 11.07 -20.38
N LYS A 190 7.65 10.96 -19.43
CA LYS A 190 6.44 11.79 -19.44
C LYS A 190 6.48 12.74 -18.27
N LEU A 191 6.30 14.02 -18.55
CA LEU A 191 6.05 15.02 -17.52
C LEU A 191 4.76 14.66 -16.77
N SER A 192 4.76 14.90 -15.48
CA SER A 192 3.59 14.66 -14.65
C SER A 192 2.44 15.58 -15.05
N LYS A 193 1.22 15.07 -14.92
CA LYS A 193 -0.02 15.83 -15.15
C LYS A 193 -0.85 15.85 -13.88
N LYS A 194 -1.25 17.03 -13.44
CA LYS A 194 -2.23 17.21 -12.37
C LYS A 194 -3.47 17.89 -12.96
N SER A 195 -4.65 17.26 -12.78
CA SER A 195 -5.93 17.78 -13.31
C SER A 195 -5.89 18.09 -14.83
N GLY A 196 -5.24 17.22 -15.62
CA GLY A 196 -5.10 17.40 -17.07
C GLY A 196 -4.03 18.39 -17.52
N LYS A 197 -3.44 19.17 -16.59
CA LYS A 197 -2.35 20.11 -16.89
C LYS A 197 -0.99 19.46 -16.62
N VAL A 198 0.00 19.70 -17.48
CA VAL A 198 1.39 19.30 -17.27
C VAL A 198 1.96 20.21 -16.17
N ASN A 199 2.45 19.63 -15.08
CA ASN A 199 3.06 20.38 -13.97
C ASN A 199 4.59 20.53 -14.09
N GLY A 200 5.17 20.10 -15.21
CA GLY A 200 6.59 20.28 -15.51
C GLY A 200 7.55 19.36 -14.76
N ILE A 201 7.07 18.46 -13.89
CA ILE A 201 7.94 17.56 -13.12
C ILE A 201 8.31 16.33 -13.98
N ASP A 202 9.60 16.17 -14.25
CA ASP A 202 10.16 14.93 -14.84
C ASP A 202 10.57 13.96 -13.71
N TYR A 203 9.69 13.00 -13.41
CA TYR A 203 9.97 11.98 -12.41
C TYR A 203 11.09 11.03 -12.79
N ARG A 204 11.41 10.89 -14.08
CA ARG A 204 12.56 10.11 -14.53
C ARG A 204 13.85 10.80 -14.13
N GLU A 205 13.99 12.09 -14.42
CA GLU A 205 15.16 12.88 -14.06
C GLU A 205 15.35 12.90 -12.53
N LEU A 206 14.30 13.20 -11.78
CA LEU A 206 14.33 13.17 -10.31
C LEU A 206 14.79 11.82 -9.78
N PHE A 207 14.32 10.72 -10.36
CA PHE A 207 14.73 9.40 -9.93
C PHE A 207 16.18 9.08 -10.32
N LEU A 208 16.64 9.47 -11.50
CA LEU A 208 18.03 9.31 -11.92
C LEU A 208 18.98 10.08 -10.99
N ASN A 209 18.63 11.29 -10.63
CA ASN A 209 19.38 12.10 -9.66
C ASN A 209 19.39 11.41 -8.28
N HIS A 210 18.24 10.90 -7.81
CA HIS A 210 18.16 10.14 -6.55
C HIS A 210 19.05 8.90 -6.56
N LEU A 211 19.15 8.17 -7.67
CA LEU A 211 20.05 7.01 -7.78
C LEU A 211 21.53 7.39 -7.57
N GLN A 212 21.93 8.58 -8.00
CA GLN A 212 23.31 9.06 -7.84
C GLN A 212 23.65 9.38 -6.37
N THR A 213 22.68 9.75 -5.55
CA THR A 213 22.90 10.03 -4.12
C THR A 213 23.15 8.78 -3.28
N GLY A 214 22.84 7.59 -3.79
CA GLY A 214 22.91 6.34 -3.03
C GLY A 214 21.86 6.21 -1.94
N GLU A 215 20.90 7.13 -1.86
CA GLU A 215 19.80 7.09 -0.90
C GLU A 215 18.89 5.89 -1.10
N ALA A 216 18.16 5.54 -0.05
CA ALA A 216 17.23 4.40 -0.06
C ALA A 216 16.02 4.67 -0.98
N TYR A 217 15.62 3.66 -1.74
CA TYR A 217 14.36 3.64 -2.48
C TYR A 217 13.70 2.28 -2.39
N GLN A 218 12.37 2.27 -2.39
CA GLN A 218 11.57 1.05 -2.35
C GLN A 218 11.24 0.61 -3.77
N VAL A 219 11.16 -0.70 -3.99
CA VAL A 219 10.73 -1.26 -5.28
C VAL A 219 9.67 -2.33 -5.03
N GLU A 220 8.55 -2.19 -5.72
CA GLU A 220 7.54 -3.23 -5.82
C GLU A 220 7.39 -3.66 -7.28
N VAL A 221 7.65 -4.92 -7.57
CA VAL A 221 7.39 -5.51 -8.89
C VAL A 221 6.05 -6.21 -8.85
N ILE A 222 5.14 -5.84 -9.73
CA ILE A 222 3.81 -6.45 -9.85
C ILE A 222 3.59 -7.03 -11.25
N LYS A 223 2.91 -8.19 -11.30
CA LYS A 223 2.39 -8.78 -12.54
C LYS A 223 0.95 -8.35 -12.73
N LYS A 224 0.63 -7.71 -13.86
CA LYS A 224 -0.72 -7.29 -14.21
C LYS A 224 -0.96 -7.52 -15.70
N ASN A 225 -2.01 -8.27 -16.04
CA ASN A 225 -2.37 -8.58 -17.44
C ASN A 225 -1.20 -9.14 -18.26
N GLY A 226 -0.46 -10.09 -17.70
CA GLY A 226 0.69 -10.72 -18.35
C GLY A 226 1.96 -9.86 -18.43
N ARG A 227 1.93 -8.60 -18.01
CA ARG A 227 3.07 -7.69 -18.00
C ARG A 227 3.59 -7.44 -16.60
N TYR A 228 4.87 -7.10 -16.47
CA TYR A 228 5.50 -6.74 -15.20
C TYR A 228 5.74 -5.23 -15.14
N TYR A 229 5.48 -4.66 -13.97
CA TYR A 229 5.68 -3.24 -13.69
C TYR A 229 6.52 -3.13 -12.41
N ALA A 230 7.54 -2.28 -12.46
CA ALA A 230 8.32 -1.90 -11.27
C ALA A 230 7.82 -0.53 -10.78
N HIS A 231 7.23 -0.51 -9.61
CA HIS A 231 6.86 0.72 -8.92
C HIS A 231 8.01 1.09 -8.00
N VAL A 232 8.60 2.25 -8.25
CA VAL A 232 9.71 2.77 -7.45
C VAL A 232 9.20 3.93 -6.62
N THR A 233 9.48 3.90 -5.33
CA THR A 233 9.12 4.96 -4.38
C THR A 233 10.39 5.45 -3.70
N PHE A 234 10.62 6.75 -3.73
CA PHE A 234 11.76 7.42 -3.11
C PHE A 234 11.32 8.75 -2.52
N GLU A 235 12.09 9.26 -1.57
CA GLU A 235 11.85 10.56 -0.97
C GLU A 235 12.39 11.67 -1.87
N LEU A 236 11.57 12.68 -2.11
CA LEU A 236 12.02 13.88 -2.80
C LEU A 236 12.88 14.72 -1.84
N PRO A 237 13.93 15.39 -2.34
CA PRO A 237 14.67 16.33 -1.55
C PRO A 237 13.70 17.39 -0.98
N LYS A 238 13.84 17.67 0.30
CA LYS A 238 13.08 18.76 0.92
C LYS A 238 13.55 20.06 0.27
N THR A 239 12.66 20.74 -0.42
CA THR A 239 12.87 22.14 -0.78
C THR A 239 12.78 22.95 0.50
N GLU A 240 13.87 23.53 0.94
CA GLU A 240 13.81 24.57 1.97
C GLU A 240 13.05 25.74 1.36
N GLU A 241 11.83 25.97 1.83
CA GLU A 241 11.12 27.21 1.53
C GLU A 241 11.83 28.31 2.30
N ILE A 242 12.67 29.07 1.62
CA ILE A 242 13.28 30.26 2.19
C ILE A 242 12.20 31.35 2.17
N TYR A 243 11.57 31.54 3.32
CA TYR A 243 10.70 32.69 3.51
C TYR A 243 11.57 33.93 3.66
N THR A 244 11.71 34.71 2.60
CA THR A 244 12.29 36.05 2.71
C THR A 244 11.24 36.96 3.32
N CYS A 245 11.46 37.39 4.58
CA CYS A 245 10.66 38.47 5.19
C CYS A 245 10.91 39.75 4.42
N HIS A 246 10.04 40.11 3.49
CA HIS A 246 9.87 41.49 3.06
C HIS A 246 9.20 42.28 4.19
N LYS A 247 9.49 43.58 4.26
CA LYS A 247 9.05 44.49 5.33
C LYS A 247 7.52 44.62 5.53
N GLU A 248 6.73 43.80 4.87
CA GLU A 248 5.28 43.76 4.99
C GLU A 248 4.86 42.57 5.85
N THR A 249 4.03 42.86 6.85
CA THR A 249 3.49 41.87 7.77
C THR A 249 2.45 41.02 7.04
N ILE A 250 2.73 39.75 6.84
CA ILE A 250 1.73 38.77 6.32
C ILE A 250 0.99 38.21 7.54
N GLY A 251 -0.28 38.50 7.66
CA GLY A 251 -1.15 37.85 8.63
C GLY A 251 -1.41 36.42 8.19
N ILE A 252 -0.98 35.43 8.99
CA ILE A 252 -1.35 34.03 8.80
C ILE A 252 -2.65 33.79 9.56
N ASP A 253 -3.74 33.54 8.82
CA ASP A 253 -4.99 33.08 9.43
C ASP A 253 -4.82 31.58 9.77
N THR A 254 -4.72 31.30 11.06
CA THR A 254 -4.57 29.94 11.61
C THR A 254 -5.89 29.34 12.06
N ASN A 255 -7.01 29.70 11.44
CA ASN A 255 -8.29 29.10 11.77
C ASN A 255 -8.30 27.60 11.40
N PRO A 256 -8.59 26.70 12.40
CA PRO A 256 -8.62 25.28 12.22
C PRO A 256 -9.83 24.77 11.41
#